data_036801650c5fc8c2357d401fc7ca1241
#
_entry.id   036801650c5fc8c2357d401fc7ca1241
#
_cell.length_a   1.000
_cell.length_b   1.000
_cell.length_c   1.000
_cell.angle_alpha   90.00
_cell.angle_beta   90.00
_cell.angle_gamma   90.00
#
_symmetry.space_group_name_H-M   'P 1'
#
loop_
_entity.id
_entity.type
_entity.pdbx_description
1 polymer ?
#
loop_
_entity_poly.entity_id
_entity_poly.type
_entity_poly.pdbx_seq_one_letter_code
_entity_poly.pdbx_strand_id
1 'polypeptide(L)'
;ESIWQTIAPIIDKKATDSIMTAAFPAADDSLISLQTEHDMTWLQALIGAIRNIRGEMKLGNAVRLPVLLDNISDEETARLSRIENQFKSLAKVDTLTIVNAGDGADKALPLSSSSMVGQLKVLVPMKGLIDPTAELNRLAKAQEKLTKQAESLRSKLSNESFVSKAPANVVESEKAKL
;
A
#
# COMPACT_ATOMS: atom_id res chain seq x y z
N GLU A 1 24.86 13.47 23.66
CA GLU A 1 25.38 14.78 24.08
C GLU A 1 25.80 15.64 22.90
N SER A 2 26.65 15.18 21.96
CA SER A 2 27.10 15.97 20.81
C SER A 2 25.93 16.49 19.94
N ILE A 3 24.92 15.67 19.70
CA ILE A 3 23.70 16.08 18.98
C ILE A 3 22.96 17.14 19.78
N TRP A 4 22.84 16.94 21.10
CA TRP A 4 22.19 17.90 21.98
C TRP A 4 22.88 19.26 21.94
N GLN A 5 24.19 19.31 22.07
CA GLN A 5 24.98 20.56 22.04
C GLN A 5 24.81 21.31 20.70
N THR A 6 24.50 20.58 19.63
CA THR A 6 24.26 21.19 18.31
C THR A 6 22.83 21.72 18.18
N ILE A 7 21.83 21.00 18.71
CA ILE A 7 20.42 21.29 18.48
C ILE A 7 19.84 22.20 19.57
N ALA A 8 20.24 22.05 20.83
CA ALA A 8 19.68 22.79 21.95
C ALA A 8 19.70 24.33 21.76
N PRO A 9 20.76 24.96 21.25
CA PRO A 9 20.75 26.39 20.97
C PRO A 9 19.77 26.82 19.89
N ILE A 10 19.35 25.89 19.02
CA ILE A 10 18.41 26.15 17.93
C ILE A 10 16.95 26.06 18.44
N ILE A 11 16.68 25.10 19.34
CA ILE A 11 15.34 24.86 19.88
C ILE A 11 15.03 25.84 20.98
N ASP A 12 15.94 25.99 21.96
CA ASP A 12 15.81 26.92 23.08
C ASP A 12 17.13 27.65 23.30
N LYS A 13 17.14 28.95 23.02
CA LYS A 13 18.33 29.78 23.19
C LYS A 13 18.87 29.81 24.63
N LYS A 14 18.10 29.33 25.63
CA LYS A 14 18.51 29.21 27.01
C LYS A 14 19.06 27.80 27.37
N ALA A 15 18.92 26.83 26.47
CA ALA A 15 19.44 25.48 26.70
C ALA A 15 20.97 25.47 26.56
N THR A 16 21.66 25.82 27.64
CA THR A 16 23.12 25.79 27.73
C THR A 16 23.64 24.54 28.43
N ASP A 17 22.75 23.76 29.00
CA ASP A 17 23.10 22.64 29.87
C ASP A 17 23.22 21.32 29.08
N SER A 18 23.89 20.35 29.70
CA SER A 18 23.95 18.99 29.16
C SER A 18 22.55 18.33 29.15
N ILE A 19 22.29 17.48 28.15
CA ILE A 19 21.07 16.64 28.13
C ILE A 19 20.94 15.81 29.41
N MET A 20 22.05 15.50 30.08
CA MET A 20 22.07 14.73 31.31
C MET A 20 21.42 15.47 32.50
N THR A 21 21.45 16.81 32.45
CA THR A 21 20.87 17.68 33.50
C THR A 21 19.58 18.35 33.05
N ALA A 22 19.20 18.20 31.79
CA ALA A 22 17.94 18.73 31.28
C ALA A 22 16.74 18.01 31.89
N ALA A 23 15.64 18.74 32.07
CA ALA A 23 14.39 18.14 32.53
C ALA A 23 13.93 17.07 31.55
N PHE A 24 13.48 15.93 32.06
CA PHE A 24 12.90 14.88 31.24
C PHE A 24 11.61 15.42 30.58
N PRO A 25 11.40 15.18 29.27
CA PRO A 25 10.22 15.67 28.58
C PRO A 25 8.92 15.17 29.24
N ALA A 26 8.02 16.09 29.54
CA ALA A 26 6.68 15.78 29.98
C ALA A 26 5.74 15.76 28.76
N ALA A 27 4.74 14.87 28.80
CA ALA A 27 3.69 14.86 27.78
C ALA A 27 2.90 16.18 27.83
N ASP A 28 2.66 16.77 26.68
CA ASP A 28 1.81 17.94 26.51
C ASP A 28 0.60 17.57 25.66
N ASP A 29 -0.51 17.30 26.33
CA ASP A 29 -1.76 16.88 25.67
C ASP A 29 -2.33 17.98 24.73
N SER A 30 -1.92 19.24 24.90
CA SER A 30 -2.34 20.33 24.01
C SER A 30 -1.76 20.20 22.60
N LEU A 31 -0.68 19.42 22.44
CA LEU A 31 -0.07 19.15 21.14
C LEU A 31 -0.74 17.98 20.38
N ILE A 32 -1.64 17.24 21.03
CA ILE A 32 -2.39 16.15 20.41
C ILE A 32 -3.46 16.74 19.51
N SER A 33 -3.42 16.39 18.22
CA SER A 33 -4.41 16.79 17.22
C SER A 33 -5.03 15.55 16.58
N LEU A 34 -6.25 15.23 16.97
CA LEU A 34 -7.00 14.11 16.37
C LEU A 34 -7.13 14.25 14.85
N GLN A 35 -7.27 15.47 14.36
CA GLN A 35 -7.33 15.72 12.92
C GLN A 35 -6.03 15.30 12.23
N THR A 36 -4.89 15.67 12.82
CA THR A 36 -3.57 15.29 12.27
C THR A 36 -3.36 13.78 12.31
N GLU A 37 -3.80 13.11 13.36
CA GLU A 37 -3.73 11.64 13.47
C GLU A 37 -4.59 10.96 12.39
N HIS A 38 -5.79 11.45 12.14
CA HIS A 38 -6.65 10.96 11.08
C HIS A 38 -6.03 11.21 9.69
N ASP A 39 -5.48 12.39 9.44
CA ASP A 39 -4.82 12.72 8.19
C ASP A 39 -3.62 11.80 7.95
N MET A 40 -2.82 11.53 8.99
CA MET A 40 -1.67 10.62 8.90
C MET A 40 -2.07 9.17 8.69
N THR A 41 -3.11 8.71 9.36
CA THR A 41 -3.65 7.34 9.18
C THR A 41 -4.13 7.14 7.74
N TRP A 42 -4.87 8.12 7.22
CA TRP A 42 -5.34 8.10 5.83
C TRP A 42 -4.17 8.14 4.83
N LEU A 43 -3.15 8.99 5.07
CA LEU A 43 -1.94 9.03 4.25
C LEU A 43 -1.20 7.68 4.24
N GLN A 44 -1.07 7.04 5.40
CA GLN A 44 -0.44 5.72 5.50
C GLN A 44 -1.21 4.66 4.68
N ALA A 45 -2.55 4.68 4.76
CA ALA A 45 -3.38 3.78 3.97
C ALA A 45 -3.21 4.03 2.46
N LEU A 46 -3.15 5.29 2.03
CA LEU A 46 -2.96 5.67 0.63
C LEU A 46 -1.58 5.22 0.11
N ILE A 47 -0.51 5.45 0.89
CA ILE A 47 0.83 4.97 0.56
C ILE A 47 0.87 3.44 0.51
N GLY A 48 0.20 2.78 1.45
CA GLY A 48 0.07 1.32 1.51
C GLY A 48 -0.58 0.75 0.25
N ALA A 49 -1.68 1.35 -0.21
CA ALA A 49 -2.36 0.97 -1.43
C ALA A 49 -1.43 1.01 -2.65
N ILE A 50 -0.64 2.09 -2.81
CA ILE A 50 0.33 2.20 -3.90
C ILE A 50 1.46 1.17 -3.77
N ARG A 51 1.94 0.92 -2.55
CA ARG A 51 2.97 -0.11 -2.33
C ARG A 51 2.48 -1.51 -2.67
N ASN A 52 1.22 -1.83 -2.37
CA ASN A 52 0.59 -3.10 -2.74
C ASN A 52 0.52 -3.23 -4.27
N ILE A 53 0.02 -2.20 -4.97
CA ILE A 53 0.00 -2.17 -6.44
C ILE A 53 1.41 -2.37 -7.01
N ARG A 54 2.44 -1.69 -6.47
CA ARG A 54 3.83 -1.91 -6.88
C ARG A 54 4.29 -3.35 -6.72
N GLY A 55 3.94 -3.96 -5.59
CA GLY A 55 4.26 -5.36 -5.30
C GLY A 55 3.62 -6.32 -6.30
N GLU A 56 2.33 -6.14 -6.57
CA GLU A 56 1.56 -6.93 -7.55
C GLU A 56 2.13 -6.79 -8.95
N MET A 57 2.44 -5.57 -9.37
CA MET A 57 3.02 -5.26 -10.67
C MET A 57 4.53 -5.52 -10.74
N LYS A 58 5.18 -5.91 -9.64
CA LYS A 58 6.63 -6.11 -9.52
C LYS A 58 7.48 -4.91 -9.97
N LEU A 59 6.99 -3.71 -9.72
CA LEU A 59 7.68 -2.48 -10.06
C LEU A 59 8.76 -2.14 -9.04
N GLY A 60 9.93 -1.75 -9.51
CA GLY A 60 11.03 -1.31 -8.65
C GLY A 60 10.71 -0.01 -7.90
N ASN A 61 11.28 0.17 -6.71
CA ASN A 61 11.05 1.35 -5.87
C ASN A 61 11.51 2.68 -6.49
N ALA A 62 12.37 2.64 -7.49
CA ALA A 62 12.85 3.83 -8.19
C ALA A 62 11.85 4.38 -9.23
N VAL A 63 10.92 3.55 -9.70
CA VAL A 63 9.94 3.94 -10.72
C VAL A 63 8.93 4.91 -10.13
N ARG A 64 8.77 6.08 -10.73
CA ARG A 64 7.69 7.01 -10.38
C ARG A 64 6.42 6.61 -11.11
N LEU A 65 5.28 6.68 -10.42
CA LEU A 65 4.00 6.20 -10.94
C LEU A 65 3.03 7.36 -11.18
N PRO A 66 2.33 7.37 -12.31
CA PRO A 66 1.11 8.16 -12.43
C PRO A 66 0.02 7.53 -11.56
N VAL A 67 -0.70 8.33 -10.81
CA VAL A 67 -1.78 7.88 -9.93
C VAL A 67 -3.05 8.65 -10.26
N LEU A 68 -4.14 7.91 -10.41
CA LEU A 68 -5.49 8.47 -10.55
C LEU A 68 -6.26 8.15 -9.27
N LEU A 69 -6.96 9.14 -8.75
CA LEU A 69 -7.86 8.99 -7.61
C LEU A 69 -9.29 9.15 -8.10
N ASP A 70 -10.10 8.14 -7.91
CA ASP A 70 -11.50 8.10 -8.31
C ASP A 70 -12.39 7.98 -7.07
N ASN A 71 -13.56 8.65 -7.10
CA ASN A 71 -14.50 8.71 -5.99
C ASN A 71 -13.91 9.33 -4.71
N ILE A 72 -13.12 10.40 -4.86
CA ILE A 72 -12.58 11.17 -3.73
C ILE A 72 -13.63 12.18 -3.24
N SER A 73 -13.84 12.24 -1.93
CA SER A 73 -14.73 13.23 -1.32
C SER A 73 -14.06 14.61 -1.24
N ASP A 74 -14.88 15.65 -1.01
CA ASP A 74 -14.37 17.03 -0.82
C ASP A 74 -13.47 17.12 0.41
N GLU A 75 -13.80 16.41 1.50
CA GLU A 75 -12.96 16.33 2.70
C GLU A 75 -11.61 15.69 2.41
N GLU A 76 -11.60 14.57 1.69
CA GLU A 76 -10.36 13.88 1.29
C GLU A 76 -9.53 14.73 0.33
N THR A 77 -10.17 15.50 -0.56
CA THR A 77 -9.52 16.46 -1.46
C THR A 77 -8.83 17.58 -0.66
N ALA A 78 -9.53 18.15 0.32
CA ALA A 78 -8.94 19.15 1.22
C ALA A 78 -7.79 18.57 2.07
N ARG A 79 -7.93 17.33 2.51
CA ARG A 79 -6.88 16.58 3.23
C ARG A 79 -5.66 16.35 2.34
N LEU A 80 -5.89 15.86 1.12
CA LEU A 80 -4.85 15.61 0.14
C LEU A 80 -4.04 16.87 -0.17
N SER A 81 -4.69 18.01 -0.34
CA SER A 81 -4.03 19.28 -0.65
C SER A 81 -3.01 19.71 0.41
N ARG A 82 -3.25 19.37 1.70
CA ARG A 82 -2.33 19.67 2.80
C ARG A 82 -1.09 18.78 2.80
N ILE A 83 -1.19 17.54 2.30
CA ILE A 83 -0.15 16.52 2.41
C ILE A 83 0.34 15.98 1.05
N GLU A 84 -0.03 16.64 -0.05
CA GLU A 84 0.27 16.18 -1.41
C GLU A 84 1.77 15.99 -1.67
N ASN A 85 2.59 16.92 -1.21
CA ASN A 85 4.03 16.85 -1.40
C ASN A 85 4.65 15.66 -0.66
N GLN A 86 4.21 15.40 0.58
CA GLN A 86 4.63 14.26 1.38
C GLN A 86 4.20 12.97 0.71
N PHE A 87 2.94 12.90 0.26
CA PHE A 87 2.41 11.76 -0.46
C PHE A 87 3.21 11.44 -1.73
N LYS A 88 3.40 12.45 -2.62
CA LYS A 88 4.18 12.28 -3.85
C LYS A 88 5.61 11.81 -3.59
N SER A 89 6.23 12.35 -2.56
CA SER A 89 7.60 11.98 -2.19
C SER A 89 7.70 10.55 -1.64
N LEU A 90 6.84 10.19 -0.68
CA LEU A 90 6.88 8.90 0.03
C LEU A 90 6.38 7.74 -0.82
N ALA A 91 5.37 7.95 -1.65
CA ALA A 91 4.82 6.95 -2.56
C ALA A 91 5.51 6.91 -3.93
N LYS A 92 6.49 7.81 -4.19
CA LYS A 92 7.16 7.95 -5.49
C LYS A 92 6.15 8.14 -6.63
N VAL A 93 5.21 9.06 -6.41
CA VAL A 93 4.21 9.45 -7.40
C VAL A 93 4.81 10.52 -8.32
N ASP A 94 4.59 10.37 -9.62
CA ASP A 94 4.99 11.34 -10.64
C ASP A 94 3.87 12.37 -10.85
N THR A 95 2.74 11.90 -11.32
CA THR A 95 1.55 12.69 -11.56
C THR A 95 0.39 12.19 -10.71
N LEU A 96 -0.38 13.12 -10.15
CA LEU A 96 -1.57 12.82 -9.39
C LEU A 96 -2.76 13.51 -10.04
N THR A 97 -3.76 12.73 -10.44
CA THR A 97 -4.96 13.23 -11.10
C THR A 97 -6.20 12.75 -10.35
N ILE A 98 -7.10 13.66 -10.05
CA ILE A 98 -8.40 13.35 -9.48
C ILE A 98 -9.39 13.15 -10.65
N VAL A 99 -10.10 12.02 -10.63
CA VAL A 99 -11.13 11.66 -11.60
C VAL A 99 -12.45 11.53 -10.84
N ASN A 100 -13.37 12.46 -11.06
CA ASN A 100 -14.68 12.35 -10.48
C ASN A 100 -15.60 11.60 -11.45
N ALA A 101 -16.07 10.43 -11.06
CA ALA A 101 -16.96 9.58 -11.86
C ALA A 101 -18.33 10.23 -12.22
N GLY A 102 -18.61 11.42 -11.67
CA GLY A 102 -19.82 12.20 -11.97
C GLY A 102 -19.85 12.86 -13.34
N ASP A 103 -18.71 13.02 -14.02
CA ASP A 103 -18.62 13.74 -15.31
C ASP A 103 -18.74 12.82 -16.55
N GLY A 104 -19.54 11.76 -16.45
CA GLY A 104 -19.76 10.85 -17.59
C GLY A 104 -18.50 10.07 -18.00
N ALA A 105 -17.65 9.76 -17.04
CA ALA A 105 -16.38 9.05 -17.23
C ALA A 105 -16.54 7.53 -17.34
N ASP A 106 -17.52 7.06 -18.12
CA ASP A 106 -17.40 5.83 -18.92
C ASP A 106 -16.35 6.01 -20.07
N LYS A 107 -15.67 7.17 -20.09
CA LYS A 107 -14.46 7.34 -20.88
C LYS A 107 -13.43 6.38 -20.31
N ALA A 108 -13.29 5.25 -21.01
CA ALA A 108 -12.35 4.18 -20.79
C ALA A 108 -11.15 4.62 -19.94
N LEU A 109 -11.26 4.46 -18.61
CA LEU A 109 -10.10 4.56 -17.75
C LEU A 109 -9.04 3.63 -18.35
N PRO A 110 -7.81 4.07 -18.53
CA PRO A 110 -6.77 3.22 -19.08
C PRO A 110 -6.68 1.96 -18.22
N LEU A 111 -6.34 0.82 -18.83
CA LEU A 111 -6.10 -0.40 -18.08
C LEU A 111 -5.18 -0.10 -16.90
N SER A 112 -5.71 -0.24 -15.71
CA SER A 112 -5.07 0.19 -14.47
C SER A 112 -5.12 -0.91 -13.41
N SER A 113 -4.08 -1.04 -12.61
CA SER A 113 -4.16 -1.75 -11.34
C SER A 113 -4.87 -0.85 -10.33
N SER A 114 -5.70 -1.42 -9.48
CA SER A 114 -6.52 -0.66 -8.55
C SER A 114 -6.44 -1.19 -7.12
N SER A 115 -6.55 -0.29 -6.16
CA SER A 115 -6.68 -0.59 -4.74
C SER A 115 -7.68 0.36 -4.10
N MET A 116 -8.35 -0.08 -3.03
CA MET A 116 -9.33 0.71 -2.32
C MET A 116 -8.78 1.24 -0.99
N VAL A 117 -9.09 2.48 -0.67
CA VAL A 117 -8.83 3.10 0.63
C VAL A 117 -10.14 3.70 1.12
N GLY A 118 -10.87 2.95 1.94
CA GLY A 118 -12.27 3.28 2.22
C GLY A 118 -13.12 3.25 0.96
N GLN A 119 -13.73 4.38 0.60
CA GLN A 119 -14.51 4.55 -0.64
C GLN A 119 -13.65 5.07 -1.81
N LEU A 120 -12.46 5.58 -1.52
CA LEU A 120 -11.54 6.11 -2.51
C LEU A 120 -10.91 4.97 -3.32
N LYS A 121 -10.96 5.05 -4.64
CA LYS A 121 -10.32 4.12 -5.55
C LYS A 121 -9.02 4.70 -6.07
N VAL A 122 -7.92 4.03 -5.76
CA VAL A 122 -6.56 4.39 -6.20
C VAL A 122 -6.25 3.56 -7.44
N LEU A 123 -5.94 4.23 -8.55
CA LEU A 123 -5.67 3.60 -9.84
C LEU A 123 -4.25 3.95 -10.30
N VAL A 124 -3.54 2.96 -10.79
CA VAL A 124 -2.24 3.14 -11.43
C VAL A 124 -2.32 2.63 -12.87
N PRO A 125 -2.30 3.51 -13.88
CA PRO A 125 -2.31 3.10 -15.28
C PRO A 125 -1.13 2.19 -15.62
N MET A 126 -1.41 1.07 -16.25
CA MET A 126 -0.38 0.06 -16.60
C MET A 126 0.39 0.44 -17.88
N LYS A 127 -0.14 1.37 -18.67
CA LYS A 127 0.45 1.77 -19.96
C LYS A 127 1.86 2.34 -19.78
N GLY A 128 2.84 1.73 -20.42
CA GLY A 128 4.25 2.14 -20.35
C GLY A 128 5.00 1.68 -19.10
N LEU A 129 4.32 1.06 -18.11
CA LEU A 129 4.93 0.52 -16.90
C LEU A 129 5.19 -0.99 -16.99
N ILE A 130 4.39 -1.69 -17.78
CA ILE A 130 4.46 -3.15 -17.93
C ILE A 130 4.46 -3.45 -19.43
N ASP A 131 5.28 -4.42 -19.83
CA ASP A 131 5.14 -5.08 -21.13
C ASP A 131 3.95 -6.05 -21.06
N PRO A 132 2.83 -5.78 -21.78
CA PRO A 132 1.65 -6.63 -21.73
C PRO A 132 1.94 -8.08 -22.13
N THR A 133 2.87 -8.28 -23.08
CA THR A 133 3.23 -9.60 -23.60
C THR A 133 3.99 -10.40 -22.54
N ALA A 134 4.94 -9.77 -21.88
CA ALA A 134 5.69 -10.40 -20.79
C ALA A 134 4.77 -10.75 -19.60
N GLU A 135 3.82 -9.87 -19.26
CA GLU A 135 2.89 -10.11 -18.16
C GLU A 135 1.86 -11.20 -18.49
N LEU A 136 1.33 -11.24 -19.71
CA LEU A 136 0.45 -12.33 -20.16
C LEU A 136 1.17 -13.68 -20.09
N ASN A 137 2.41 -13.75 -20.53
CA ASN A 137 3.22 -14.97 -20.44
C ASN A 137 3.48 -15.39 -18.98
N ARG A 138 3.70 -14.43 -18.10
CA ARG A 138 3.88 -14.69 -16.66
C ARG A 138 2.61 -15.23 -16.03
N LEU A 139 1.46 -14.61 -16.33
CA LEU A 139 0.15 -15.02 -15.83
C LEU A 139 -0.24 -16.41 -16.34
N ALA A 140 -0.01 -16.69 -17.63
CA ALA A 140 -0.25 -18.01 -18.21
C ALA A 140 0.56 -19.11 -17.50
N LYS A 141 1.85 -18.86 -17.24
CA LYS A 141 2.69 -19.82 -16.48
C LYS A 141 2.22 -19.99 -15.03
N ALA A 142 1.77 -18.92 -14.38
CA ALA A 142 1.25 -18.98 -13.02
C ALA A 142 -0.06 -19.79 -12.98
N GLN A 143 -0.96 -19.56 -13.95
CA GLN A 143 -2.21 -20.31 -14.10
C GLN A 143 -1.93 -21.80 -14.32
N GLU A 144 -1.03 -22.15 -15.25
CA GLU A 144 -0.65 -23.53 -15.52
C GLU A 144 -0.11 -24.23 -14.25
N LYS A 145 0.73 -23.52 -13.49
CA LYS A 145 1.26 -24.03 -12.22
C LYS A 145 0.17 -24.30 -11.20
N LEU A 146 -0.76 -23.36 -11.02
CA LEU A 146 -1.89 -23.50 -10.09
C LEU A 146 -2.84 -24.62 -10.53
N THR A 147 -3.12 -24.74 -11.82
CA THR A 147 -3.96 -25.82 -12.37
C THR A 147 -3.31 -27.18 -12.08
N LYS A 148 -2.03 -27.35 -12.36
CA LYS A 148 -1.30 -28.60 -12.03
C LYS A 148 -1.32 -28.91 -10.53
N GLN A 149 -1.19 -27.89 -9.68
CA GLN A 149 -1.28 -28.07 -8.22
C GLN A 149 -2.67 -28.52 -7.80
N ALA A 150 -3.73 -27.87 -8.33
CA ALA A 150 -5.11 -28.25 -8.05
C ALA A 150 -5.45 -29.67 -8.53
N GLU A 151 -5.00 -30.04 -9.72
CA GLU A 151 -5.14 -31.41 -10.25
C GLU A 151 -4.44 -32.45 -9.38
N SER A 152 -3.20 -32.15 -8.95
CA SER A 152 -2.45 -33.00 -8.04
C SER A 152 -3.14 -33.18 -6.70
N LEU A 153 -3.70 -32.09 -6.12
CA LEU A 153 -4.46 -32.14 -4.87
C LEU A 153 -5.76 -32.95 -5.04
N ARG A 154 -6.48 -32.73 -6.14
CA ARG A 154 -7.69 -33.53 -6.46
C ARG A 154 -7.37 -35.01 -6.59
N SER A 155 -6.32 -35.36 -7.32
CA SER A 155 -5.86 -36.73 -7.47
C SER A 155 -5.48 -37.39 -6.13
N LYS A 156 -4.78 -36.65 -5.24
CA LYS A 156 -4.48 -37.14 -3.89
C LYS A 156 -5.74 -37.36 -3.05
N LEU A 157 -6.67 -36.41 -3.10
CA LEU A 157 -7.91 -36.48 -2.32
C LEU A 157 -8.91 -37.52 -2.86
N SER A 158 -8.83 -37.89 -4.15
CA SER A 158 -9.61 -38.97 -4.74
C SER A 158 -9.01 -40.36 -4.49
N ASN A 159 -7.77 -40.44 -4.01
CA ASN A 159 -7.13 -41.72 -3.70
C ASN A 159 -7.58 -42.22 -2.31
N GLU A 160 -8.48 -43.19 -2.28
CA GLU A 160 -9.01 -43.78 -1.03
C GLU A 160 -7.90 -44.32 -0.12
N SER A 161 -6.81 -44.86 -0.68
CA SER A 161 -5.68 -45.33 0.09
C SER A 161 -4.91 -44.22 0.80
N PHE A 162 -4.87 -43.02 0.23
CA PHE A 162 -4.30 -41.84 0.87
C PHE A 162 -5.23 -41.30 1.96
N VAL A 163 -6.51 -41.13 1.65
CA VAL A 163 -7.50 -40.58 2.59
C VAL A 163 -7.69 -41.47 3.81
N SER A 164 -7.62 -42.77 3.67
CA SER A 164 -7.78 -43.72 4.77
C SER A 164 -6.54 -43.89 5.66
N LYS A 165 -5.33 -43.65 5.13
CA LYS A 165 -4.07 -43.83 5.84
C LYS A 165 -3.45 -42.52 6.38
N ALA A 166 -3.79 -41.39 5.79
CA ALA A 166 -3.26 -40.09 6.21
C ALA A 166 -3.97 -39.59 7.48
N PRO A 167 -3.26 -38.92 8.39
CA PRO A 167 -3.84 -38.26 9.55
C PRO A 167 -4.93 -37.26 9.12
N ALA A 168 -6.02 -37.18 9.89
CA ALA A 168 -7.19 -36.33 9.57
C ALA A 168 -6.83 -34.86 9.33
N ASN A 169 -5.91 -34.31 10.15
CA ASN A 169 -5.41 -32.96 10.03
C ASN A 169 -4.70 -32.68 8.68
N VAL A 170 -4.04 -33.68 8.11
CA VAL A 170 -3.39 -33.55 6.79
C VAL A 170 -4.42 -33.51 5.69
N VAL A 171 -5.43 -34.40 5.76
CA VAL A 171 -6.52 -34.43 4.78
C VAL A 171 -7.31 -33.13 4.79
N GLU A 172 -7.63 -32.59 5.97
CA GLU A 172 -8.30 -31.29 6.10
C GLU A 172 -7.46 -30.13 5.56
N SER A 173 -6.16 -30.12 5.86
CA SER A 173 -5.24 -29.12 5.34
C SER A 173 -5.14 -29.15 3.80
N GLU A 174 -5.14 -30.34 3.19
CA GLU A 174 -5.09 -30.47 1.73
C GLU A 174 -6.44 -30.07 1.08
N LYS A 175 -7.57 -30.34 1.74
CA LYS A 175 -8.91 -29.86 1.32
C LYS A 175 -9.02 -28.33 1.38
N ALA A 176 -8.43 -27.71 2.41
CA ALA A 176 -8.46 -26.27 2.57
C ALA A 176 -7.60 -25.51 1.53
N LYS A 177 -6.66 -26.20 0.85
CA LYS A 177 -5.83 -25.62 -0.21
C LYS A 177 -6.45 -25.73 -1.61
N LEU A 178 -7.51 -26.51 -1.78
CA LEU A 178 -8.21 -26.73 -3.04
C LEU A 178 -9.28 -25.68 -3.28
#